data_904bbfd8c1c1286e90d4d5ea9fb45666
#
_entry.id   904bbfd8c1c1286e90d4d5ea9fb45666
#
_cell.length_a   1.000
_cell.length_b   1.000
_cell.length_c   1.000
_cell.angle_alpha   90.00
_cell.angle_beta   90.00
_cell.angle_gamma   90.00
#
_symmetry.space_group_name_H-M   'P 1'
#
loop_
_entity.id
_entity.type
_entity.pdbx_description
1 polymer ?
#
loop_
_entity_poly.entity_id
_entity_poly.type
_entity_poly.pdbx_seq_one_letter_code
_entity_poly.pdbx_strand_id
1 'polypeptide(L)'
;MDLSIIIPVYNASITLERCLNSIFCQTTQYSFEVILVDDGSTDNSMEIIKARKEENIILWQQQNAGPAVARNKGLELAKGEYCTYIDADDYWEKEYIEKTVSFLENHDDCVAVTVGQRIKNTQGDNVVPQKWVRQG
;
A
#
# COMPACT_ATOMS: atom_id res chain seq x y z
N MET A 1 7.94 9.76 -11.30
CA MET A 1 7.33 8.99 -10.17
C MET A 1 7.06 7.59 -10.65
N ASP A 2 7.70 6.61 -10.03
CA ASP A 2 7.60 5.23 -10.50
C ASP A 2 6.36 4.54 -9.96
N LEU A 3 6.03 4.73 -8.68
CA LEU A 3 4.99 3.98 -8.01
C LEU A 3 4.10 4.89 -7.15
N SER A 4 2.79 4.68 -7.24
CA SER A 4 1.82 5.24 -6.28
C SER A 4 1.30 4.13 -5.38
N ILE A 5 1.42 4.32 -4.09
CA ILE A 5 0.97 3.37 -3.06
C ILE A 5 -0.29 3.94 -2.42
N ILE A 6 -1.40 3.25 -2.58
CA ILE A 6 -2.72 3.71 -2.13
C ILE A 6 -3.10 2.94 -0.87
N ILE A 7 -3.39 3.67 0.20
CA ILE A 7 -3.77 3.10 1.49
C ILE A 7 -5.14 3.64 1.90
N PRO A 8 -6.20 2.85 1.77
CA PRO A 8 -7.48 3.21 2.38
C PRO A 8 -7.36 3.11 3.91
N VAL A 9 -7.77 4.14 4.62
CA VAL A 9 -7.67 4.20 6.07
C VAL A 9 -9.05 4.39 6.67
N TYR A 10 -9.45 3.47 7.54
CA TYR A 10 -10.65 3.61 8.36
C TYR A 10 -10.42 2.94 9.71
N ASN A 11 -10.34 3.78 10.76
CA ASN A 11 -10.14 3.31 12.14
C ASN A 11 -9.01 2.28 12.28
N ALA A 12 -7.84 2.65 11.79
CA ALA A 12 -6.66 1.77 11.73
C ALA A 12 -5.53 2.21 12.69
N SER A 13 -5.86 2.93 13.76
CA SER A 13 -4.86 3.53 14.66
C SER A 13 -3.88 2.52 15.25
N ILE A 14 -4.29 1.27 15.45
CA ILE A 14 -3.43 0.23 16.07
C ILE A 14 -2.35 -0.26 15.09
N THR A 15 -2.66 -0.32 13.80
CA THR A 15 -1.80 -0.98 12.80
C THR A 15 -1.14 0.00 11.82
N LEU A 16 -1.66 1.21 11.70
CA LEU A 16 -1.28 2.16 10.66
C LEU A 16 0.21 2.51 10.70
N GLU A 17 0.78 2.72 11.88
CA GLU A 17 2.18 3.09 11.99
C GLU A 17 3.10 1.97 11.51
N ARG A 18 2.78 0.71 11.82
CA ARG A 18 3.52 -0.45 11.31
C ARG A 18 3.44 -0.53 9.79
N CYS A 19 2.24 -0.31 9.25
CA CYS A 19 2.04 -0.26 7.79
C CYS A 19 2.94 0.80 7.15
N LEU A 20 2.88 2.03 7.63
CA LEU A 20 3.66 3.14 7.09
C LEU A 20 5.17 2.91 7.25
N ASN A 21 5.62 2.42 8.38
CA ASN A 21 7.03 2.12 8.59
C ASN A 21 7.53 1.07 7.60
N SER A 22 6.74 0.06 7.28
CA SER A 22 7.12 -0.96 6.30
C SER A 22 7.31 -0.39 4.90
N ILE A 23 6.61 0.68 4.57
CA ILE A 23 6.73 1.36 3.27
C ILE A 23 7.96 2.28 3.26
N PHE A 24 8.12 3.11 4.28
CA PHE A 24 9.23 4.08 4.32
C PHE A 24 10.59 3.44 4.64
N CYS A 25 10.61 2.21 5.12
CA CYS A 25 11.84 1.42 5.32
C CYS A 25 12.19 0.51 4.14
N GLN A 26 11.54 0.66 3.00
CA GLN A 26 11.84 -0.14 1.81
C GLN A 26 13.26 0.11 1.29
N THR A 27 13.93 -0.96 0.92
CA THR A 27 15.21 -0.91 0.20
C THR A 27 14.92 -0.91 -1.29
N THR A 28 14.91 0.27 -1.91
CA THR A 28 14.59 0.41 -3.33
C THR A 28 15.21 1.66 -3.93
N GLN A 29 15.51 1.59 -5.22
CA GLN A 29 15.92 2.75 -6.04
C GLN A 29 14.73 3.44 -6.69
N TYR A 30 13.54 2.83 -6.67
CA TYR A 30 12.36 3.40 -7.32
C TYR A 30 11.75 4.52 -6.47
N SER A 31 11.32 5.57 -7.14
CA SER A 31 10.60 6.67 -6.49
C SER A 31 9.14 6.27 -6.24
N PHE A 32 8.61 6.68 -5.11
CA PHE A 32 7.22 6.39 -4.80
C PHE A 32 6.56 7.52 -4.01
N GLU A 33 5.26 7.57 -4.10
CA GLU A 33 4.39 8.41 -3.27
C GLU A 33 3.42 7.52 -2.51
N VAL A 34 2.99 7.98 -1.34
CA VAL A 34 2.02 7.29 -0.50
C VAL A 34 0.75 8.13 -0.42
N ILE A 35 -0.33 7.58 -0.93
CA ILE A 35 -1.63 8.24 -0.96
C ILE A 35 -2.51 7.60 0.11
N LEU A 36 -2.72 8.34 1.19
CA LEU A 36 -3.59 7.93 2.29
C LEU A 36 -4.97 8.54 2.09
N VAL A 37 -5.96 7.67 1.93
CA VAL A 37 -7.36 8.09 1.80
C VAL A 37 -8.08 7.74 3.09
N ASP A 38 -8.30 8.75 3.93
CA ASP A 38 -9.04 8.56 5.18
C ASP A 38 -10.53 8.57 4.90
N ASP A 39 -11.19 7.45 5.18
CA ASP A 39 -12.59 7.21 4.90
C ASP A 39 -13.46 7.51 6.13
N GLY A 40 -13.21 8.63 6.76
CA GLY A 40 -14.00 9.12 7.88
C GLY A 40 -13.65 8.48 9.22
N SER A 41 -12.37 8.22 9.51
CA SER A 41 -11.91 7.65 10.78
C SER A 41 -12.35 8.49 11.98
N THR A 42 -12.77 7.81 13.04
CA THR A 42 -13.18 8.40 14.30
C THR A 42 -12.17 8.18 15.44
N ASP A 43 -11.11 7.43 15.16
CA ASP A 43 -10.00 7.16 16.09
C ASP A 43 -8.81 8.10 15.83
N ASN A 44 -7.61 7.73 16.32
CA ASN A 44 -6.38 8.52 16.18
C ASN A 44 -5.67 8.34 14.83
N SER A 45 -6.29 7.69 13.86
CA SER A 45 -5.63 7.44 12.55
C SER A 45 -5.13 8.72 11.91
N MET A 46 -5.92 9.78 11.94
CA MET A 46 -5.54 11.07 11.36
C MET A 46 -4.36 11.72 12.07
N GLU A 47 -4.32 11.67 13.40
CA GLU A 47 -3.20 12.22 14.16
C GLU A 47 -1.90 11.47 13.85
N ILE A 48 -1.96 10.16 13.66
CA ILE A 48 -0.80 9.35 13.27
C ILE A 48 -0.26 9.80 11.91
N ILE A 49 -1.15 10.00 10.94
CA ILE A 49 -0.74 10.45 9.60
C ILE A 49 -0.14 11.86 9.64
N LYS A 50 -0.80 12.78 10.34
CA LYS A 50 -0.36 14.18 10.42
C LYS A 50 0.96 14.35 11.18
N ALA A 51 1.31 13.41 12.05
CA ALA A 51 2.60 13.40 12.75
C ALA A 51 3.77 12.92 11.89
N ARG A 52 3.50 12.29 10.75
CA ARG A 52 4.54 11.84 9.80
C ARG A 52 5.12 13.04 9.07
N LYS A 53 6.43 12.98 8.79
CA LYS A 53 7.18 14.09 8.18
C LYS A 53 7.72 13.79 6.80
N GLU A 54 7.43 12.62 6.27
CA GLU A 54 7.87 12.25 4.92
C GLU A 54 7.18 13.15 3.88
N GLU A 55 7.96 13.70 2.96
CA GLU A 55 7.49 14.67 1.97
C GLU A 55 6.61 14.06 0.87
N ASN A 56 6.71 12.76 0.68
CA ASN A 56 5.99 12.03 -0.36
C ASN A 56 4.65 11.44 0.10
N ILE A 57 4.08 11.97 1.16
CA ILE A 57 2.74 11.61 1.66
C ILE A 57 1.71 12.58 1.09
N ILE A 58 0.64 12.02 0.52
CA ILE A 58 -0.56 12.73 0.09
C ILE A 58 -1.72 12.24 0.95
N LEU A 59 -2.42 13.14 1.59
CA LEU A 59 -3.56 12.83 2.45
C LEU A 59 -4.85 13.39 1.86
N TRP A 60 -5.84 12.53 1.70
CA TRP A 60 -7.21 12.89 1.34
C TRP A 60 -8.17 12.41 2.40
N GLN A 61 -9.06 13.28 2.82
CA GLN A 61 -10.12 12.96 3.79
C GLN A 61 -11.48 12.99 3.11
N GLN A 62 -12.30 12.00 3.37
CA GLN A 62 -13.66 11.93 2.85
C GLN A 62 -14.64 11.42 3.93
N GLN A 63 -15.92 11.64 3.70
CA GLN A 63 -16.94 10.99 4.50
C GLN A 63 -16.92 9.49 4.22
N ASN A 64 -17.24 8.70 5.25
CA ASN A 64 -17.26 7.24 5.12
C ASN A 64 -18.13 6.80 3.94
N ALA A 65 -17.50 6.17 2.97
CA ALA A 65 -18.12 5.71 1.74
C ALA A 65 -17.69 4.29 1.35
N GLY A 66 -16.82 3.67 2.14
CA GLY A 66 -16.33 2.32 1.94
C GLY A 66 -14.96 2.24 1.27
N PRO A 67 -14.31 1.06 1.37
CA PRO A 67 -12.94 0.89 0.89
C PRO A 67 -12.83 0.99 -0.65
N ALA A 68 -13.84 0.59 -1.40
CA ALA A 68 -13.83 0.69 -2.86
C ALA A 68 -13.79 2.16 -3.32
N VAL A 69 -14.59 3.02 -2.70
CA VAL A 69 -14.60 4.46 -3.01
C VAL A 69 -13.25 5.09 -2.62
N ALA A 70 -12.70 4.70 -1.47
CA ALA A 70 -11.40 5.18 -1.02
C ALA A 70 -10.28 4.78 -2.00
N ARG A 71 -10.25 3.54 -2.47
CA ARG A 71 -9.28 3.07 -3.47
C ARG A 71 -9.41 3.82 -4.79
N ASN A 72 -10.62 4.03 -5.25
CA ASN A 72 -10.88 4.79 -6.48
C ASN A 72 -10.38 6.23 -6.36
N LYS A 73 -10.57 6.86 -5.21
CA LYS A 73 -10.03 8.19 -4.96
C LYS A 73 -8.51 8.20 -4.99
N GLY A 74 -7.88 7.20 -4.40
CA GLY A 74 -6.43 7.03 -4.45
C GLY A 74 -5.93 6.91 -5.89
N LEU A 75 -6.57 6.12 -6.72
CA LEU A 75 -6.23 6.00 -8.15
C LEU A 75 -6.36 7.34 -8.89
N GLU A 76 -7.40 8.09 -8.59
CA GLU A 76 -7.61 9.41 -9.21
C GLU A 76 -6.48 10.38 -8.88
N LEU A 77 -5.91 10.29 -7.67
CA LEU A 77 -4.81 11.14 -7.21
C LEU A 77 -3.42 10.63 -7.63
N ALA A 78 -3.31 9.39 -8.07
CA ALA A 78 -2.05 8.73 -8.35
C ALA A 78 -1.32 9.35 -9.54
N LYS A 79 0.00 9.56 -9.40
CA LYS A 79 0.88 10.11 -10.44
C LYS A 79 1.94 9.11 -10.90
N GLY A 80 2.08 7.97 -10.21
CA GLY A 80 3.05 6.95 -10.56
C GLY A 80 2.72 6.21 -11.84
N GLU A 81 3.75 5.72 -12.49
CA GLU A 81 3.61 4.84 -13.65
C GLU A 81 2.90 3.54 -13.28
N TYR A 82 3.18 3.04 -12.08
CA TYR A 82 2.51 1.87 -11.50
C TYR A 82 1.73 2.28 -10.26
N CYS A 83 0.67 1.53 -9.97
CA CYS A 83 -0.14 1.71 -8.77
C CYS A 83 -0.24 0.39 -8.00
N THR A 84 -0.25 0.50 -6.69
CA THR A 84 -0.50 -0.64 -5.81
C THR A 84 -1.35 -0.23 -4.63
N TYR A 85 -1.97 -1.20 -3.99
CA TYR A 85 -2.76 -1.01 -2.78
C TYR A 85 -2.12 -1.79 -1.64
N ILE A 86 -2.23 -1.23 -0.45
CA ILE A 86 -1.94 -1.95 0.79
C ILE A 86 -3.01 -1.58 1.80
N ASP A 87 -3.56 -2.56 2.50
CA ASP A 87 -4.49 -2.30 3.59
C ASP A 87 -3.73 -1.78 4.82
N ALA A 88 -4.37 -0.89 5.56
CA ALA A 88 -3.72 -0.21 6.69
C ALA A 88 -3.35 -1.15 7.86
N ASP A 89 -3.83 -2.38 7.86
CA ASP A 89 -3.48 -3.43 8.81
C ASP A 89 -2.43 -4.42 8.29
N ASP A 90 -1.96 -4.23 7.05
CA ASP A 90 -0.91 -5.03 6.44
C ASP A 90 0.44 -4.32 6.52
N TYR A 91 1.51 -5.05 6.22
CA TYR A 91 2.85 -4.50 6.09
C TYR A 91 3.67 -5.33 5.11
N TRP A 92 4.67 -4.67 4.51
CA TRP A 92 5.53 -5.26 3.47
C TRP A 92 6.88 -5.66 4.02
N GLU A 93 7.50 -6.63 3.35
CA GLU A 93 8.93 -6.92 3.52
C GLU A 93 9.77 -5.84 2.83
N LYS A 94 11.03 -5.69 3.26
CA LYS A 94 11.92 -4.58 2.84
C LYS A 94 12.16 -4.46 1.34
N GLU A 95 12.04 -5.55 0.60
CA GLU A 95 12.34 -5.60 -0.82
C GLU A 95 11.11 -5.68 -1.72
N TYR A 96 9.93 -5.46 -1.15
CA TYR A 96 8.66 -5.60 -1.88
C TYR A 96 8.62 -4.70 -3.11
N ILE A 97 8.91 -3.41 -2.95
CA ILE A 97 8.87 -2.45 -4.07
C ILE A 97 9.90 -2.81 -5.12
N GLU A 98 11.15 -3.06 -4.71
CA GLU A 98 12.23 -3.37 -5.65
C GLU A 98 11.91 -4.61 -6.49
N LYS A 99 11.43 -5.65 -5.86
CA LYS A 99 11.11 -6.91 -6.55
C LYS A 99 9.91 -6.79 -7.48
N THR A 100 8.86 -6.11 -7.05
CA THR A 100 7.62 -6.00 -7.84
C THR A 100 7.78 -5.05 -9.01
N VAL A 101 8.34 -3.87 -8.79
CA VAL A 101 8.52 -2.88 -9.86
C VAL A 101 9.56 -3.36 -10.86
N SER A 102 10.70 -3.92 -10.41
CA SER A 102 11.71 -4.43 -11.33
C SER A 102 11.18 -5.59 -12.18
N PHE A 103 10.31 -6.43 -11.61
CA PHE A 103 9.66 -7.48 -12.37
C PHE A 103 8.83 -6.91 -13.52
N LEU A 104 8.01 -5.90 -13.25
CA LEU A 104 7.19 -5.25 -14.28
C LEU A 104 8.05 -4.53 -15.33
N GLU A 105 9.13 -3.87 -14.92
CA GLU A 105 10.06 -3.19 -15.82
C GLU A 105 10.77 -4.17 -16.78
N ASN A 106 11.00 -5.41 -16.34
CA ASN A 106 11.70 -6.43 -17.12
C ASN A 106 10.78 -7.39 -17.87
N HIS A 107 9.47 -7.23 -17.77
CA HIS A 107 8.47 -8.10 -18.40
C HIS A 107 7.40 -7.27 -19.10
N ASP A 108 7.70 -6.78 -20.30
CA ASP A 108 6.80 -5.92 -21.09
C ASP A 108 5.46 -6.59 -21.44
N ASP A 109 5.41 -7.92 -21.38
CA ASP A 109 4.20 -8.71 -21.58
C ASP A 109 3.28 -8.78 -20.36
N CYS A 110 3.71 -8.23 -19.23
CA CYS A 110 2.95 -8.22 -17.98
C CYS A 110 2.44 -6.82 -17.67
N VAL A 111 1.16 -6.70 -17.32
CA VAL A 111 0.54 -5.46 -16.87
C VAL A 111 0.35 -5.42 -15.35
N ALA A 112 0.45 -6.56 -14.69
CA ALA A 112 0.31 -6.67 -13.24
C ALA A 112 1.14 -7.84 -12.70
N VAL A 113 1.55 -7.70 -11.45
CA VAL A 113 2.24 -8.75 -10.70
C VAL A 113 1.54 -8.90 -9.34
N THR A 114 1.41 -10.12 -8.89
CA THR A 114 0.95 -10.43 -7.53
C THR A 114 2.02 -11.25 -6.81
N VAL A 115 2.05 -11.12 -5.49
CA VAL A 115 3.04 -11.80 -4.65
C VAL A 115 2.34 -12.70 -3.64
N GLY A 116 3.07 -13.68 -3.12
CA GLY A 116 2.59 -14.51 -2.03
C GLY A 116 2.39 -13.70 -0.75
N GLN A 117 1.47 -14.16 0.09
CA GLN A 117 1.19 -13.54 1.37
C GLN A 117 1.67 -14.44 2.51
N ARG A 118 2.18 -13.82 3.55
CA ARG A 118 2.50 -14.48 4.81
C ARG A 118 1.52 -14.00 5.86
N ILE A 119 0.76 -14.92 6.43
CA ILE A 119 -0.19 -14.62 7.50
C ILE A 119 0.50 -14.90 8.82
N LYS A 120 0.68 -13.87 9.63
CA LYS A 120 1.22 -13.99 10.99
C LYS A 120 0.09 -14.07 12.00
N ASN A 121 0.16 -15.05 12.87
CA ASN A 121 -0.75 -15.21 13.98
C ASN A 121 0.02 -15.62 15.25
N THR A 122 -0.67 -15.84 16.36
CA THR A 122 -0.05 -16.24 17.64
C THR A 122 0.59 -17.64 17.61
N GLN A 123 0.35 -18.44 16.57
CA GLN A 123 0.88 -19.81 16.43
C GLN A 123 2.04 -19.91 15.43
N GLY A 124 2.45 -18.78 14.84
CA GLY A 124 3.54 -18.73 13.88
C GLY A 124 3.13 -18.17 12.51
N ASP A 125 4.08 -18.20 11.59
CA ASP A 125 3.88 -17.67 10.24
C ASP A 125 3.37 -18.75 9.30
N ASN A 126 2.29 -18.44 8.57
CA ASN A 126 1.80 -19.27 7.48
C ASN A 126 2.00 -18.53 6.15
N VAL A 127 2.65 -19.21 5.21
CA VAL A 127 2.79 -18.70 3.84
C VAL A 127 1.63 -19.24 3.01
N VAL A 128 0.83 -18.34 2.46
CA VAL A 128 -0.24 -18.70 1.54
C VAL A 128 0.26 -18.45 0.12
N PRO A 129 0.60 -19.50 -0.63
CA PRO A 129 1.01 -19.32 -2.02
C PRO A 129 -0.19 -18.86 -2.84
N GLN A 130 -0.05 -17.77 -3.55
CA GLN A 130 -1.05 -17.36 -4.52
C GLN A 130 -0.89 -18.21 -5.78
N LYS A 131 -2.00 -18.82 -6.20
CA LYS A 131 -2.02 -19.47 -7.51
C LYS A 131 -2.00 -18.39 -8.59
N TRP A 132 -1.00 -18.46 -9.42
CA TRP A 132 -0.92 -17.59 -10.60
C TRP A 132 -2.09 -17.91 -11.53
N VAL A 133 -2.96 -16.95 -11.73
CA VAL A 133 -3.94 -17.02 -12.81
C VAL A 133 -3.27 -16.41 -14.03
N ARG A 134 -2.81 -17.25 -14.94
CA ARG A 134 -2.40 -16.79 -16.26
C ARG A 134 -3.66 -16.29 -16.96
N GLN A 135 -3.76 -15.01 -17.11
CA GLN A 135 -4.68 -14.47 -18.10
C GLN A 135 -3.99 -14.58 -19.47
N GLY A 136 -4.52 -15.43 -20.27
CA GLY A 136 -4.09 -15.60 -21.65
C GLY A 136 -4.45 -14.39 -22.50
#